data_37d6c4536bf27c446d4c3b2101527640
#
_entry.id   37d6c4536bf27c446d4c3b2101527640
#
_cell.length_a   1.000
_cell.length_b   1.000
_cell.length_c   1.000
_cell.angle_alpha   90.00
_cell.angle_beta   90.00
_cell.angle_gamma   90.00
#
_symmetry.space_group_name_H-M   'P 1'
#
loop_
_entity.id
_entity.type
_entity.pdbx_description
1 polymer ?
#
loop_
_entity_poly.entity_id
_entity_poly.type
_entity_poly.pdbx_seq_one_letter_code
_entity_poly.pdbx_strand_id
1 'polypeptide(L)'
;MDFLLRNEDDFSAFDRMKFEAMRFTMSKLPRAARRKLLHSRPAQYEMTACYAGKTELVHEKIVAKGFEQYAIPIRGQCDILITGIPDISPYNVYSILNPLLVQVMALGYHFNFYRNKPLLKKGGVLILHHPCFDEFDHQFHPSYIEFFNRLLPETRDAFTLREKYEREFANNPSYIEMYRRGNAYHGAHPFFMWYWGENGRQHIGRVIAAGAENAHVPAILGWERADNLTEAIAMARSYMGNSAEITMLHQPMIGIADME
;
A
#
# COMPACT_ATOMS: atom_id res chain seq x y z
N MET A 1 23.26 -6.96 3.97
CA MET A 1 21.99 -6.27 3.65
C MET A 1 20.89 -7.23 3.20
N ASP A 2 21.19 -8.40 2.68
CA ASP A 2 20.22 -9.49 2.40
C ASP A 2 19.35 -9.90 3.61
N PHE A 3 19.83 -9.59 4.77
CA PHE A 3 19.22 -9.86 6.06
C PHE A 3 17.94 -9.03 6.34
N LEU A 4 17.83 -7.81 5.79
CA LEU A 4 16.64 -6.96 5.95
C LEU A 4 15.56 -7.21 4.89
N LEU A 5 15.86 -8.05 3.91
CA LEU A 5 14.94 -8.40 2.81
C LEU A 5 14.39 -9.82 2.91
N ARG A 6 14.78 -10.57 3.96
CA ARG A 6 14.25 -11.91 4.22
C ARG A 6 13.09 -11.82 5.22
N ASN A 7 12.04 -12.59 5.00
CA ASN A 7 11.01 -12.80 6.01
C ASN A 7 11.62 -13.44 7.25
N GLU A 8 11.14 -13.09 8.44
CA GLU A 8 11.63 -13.68 9.70
C GLU A 8 11.48 -15.23 9.73
N ASP A 9 10.53 -15.76 8.99
CA ASP A 9 10.32 -17.20 8.84
C ASP A 9 11.46 -17.90 8.10
N ASP A 10 12.18 -17.18 7.24
CA ASP A 10 13.36 -17.68 6.52
C ASP A 10 14.64 -17.62 7.36
N PHE A 11 14.58 -17.09 8.58
CA PHE A 11 15.73 -17.01 9.46
C PHE A 11 16.03 -18.35 10.12
N SER A 12 17.25 -18.83 9.92
CA SER A 12 17.78 -19.91 10.76
C SER A 12 17.80 -19.47 12.23
N ALA A 13 17.82 -20.43 13.16
CA ALA A 13 17.97 -20.13 14.59
C ALA A 13 19.21 -19.26 14.88
N PHE A 14 20.27 -19.42 14.08
CA PHE A 14 21.49 -18.64 14.18
C PHE A 14 21.31 -17.20 13.67
N ASP A 15 20.55 -17.00 12.62
CA ASP A 15 20.25 -15.66 12.11
C ASP A 15 19.34 -14.88 13.07
N ARG A 16 18.36 -15.55 13.68
CA ARG A 16 17.52 -14.96 14.74
C ARG A 16 18.36 -14.53 15.94
N MET A 17 19.26 -15.39 16.40
CA MET A 17 20.16 -15.07 17.51
C MET A 17 21.06 -13.87 17.19
N LYS A 18 21.65 -13.81 16.00
CA LYS A 18 22.44 -12.66 15.53
C LYS A 18 21.62 -11.38 15.48
N PHE A 19 20.40 -11.47 14.96
CA PHE A 19 19.50 -10.31 14.85
C PHE A 19 19.15 -9.75 16.23
N GLU A 20 18.75 -10.61 17.14
CA GLU A 20 18.43 -10.21 18.52
C GLU A 20 19.64 -9.64 19.26
N ALA A 21 20.81 -10.25 19.11
CA ALA A 21 22.05 -9.74 19.70
C ALA A 21 22.41 -8.34 19.12
N MET A 22 22.27 -8.18 17.81
CA MET A 22 22.49 -6.89 17.15
C MET A 22 21.47 -5.84 17.62
N ARG A 23 20.20 -6.19 17.67
CA ARG A 23 19.11 -5.32 18.14
C ARG A 23 19.32 -4.90 19.59
N PHE A 24 19.65 -5.84 20.47
CA PHE A 24 19.98 -5.55 21.86
C PHE A 24 21.18 -4.61 22.00
N THR A 25 22.27 -4.91 21.30
CA THR A 25 23.48 -4.09 21.31
C THR A 25 23.21 -2.68 20.81
N MET A 26 22.51 -2.56 19.67
CA MET A 26 22.14 -1.27 19.09
C MET A 26 21.21 -0.45 20.01
N SER A 27 20.31 -1.11 20.75
CA SER A 27 19.41 -0.44 21.69
C SER A 27 20.15 0.18 22.87
N LYS A 28 21.31 -0.38 23.26
CA LYS A 28 22.15 0.08 24.38
C LYS A 28 23.18 1.13 23.98
N LEU A 29 23.46 1.28 22.68
CA LEU A 29 24.41 2.28 22.24
C LEU A 29 23.88 3.72 22.44
N PRO A 30 24.73 4.67 22.85
CA PRO A 30 24.38 6.09 22.85
C PRO A 30 23.94 6.57 21.47
N ARG A 31 23.00 7.52 21.45
CA ARG A 31 22.42 8.06 20.19
C ARG A 31 23.50 8.51 19.17
N ALA A 32 24.57 9.16 19.65
CA ALA A 32 25.67 9.61 18.81
C ALA A 32 26.42 8.44 18.15
N ALA A 33 26.66 7.35 18.89
CA ALA A 33 27.33 6.17 18.36
C ALA A 33 26.44 5.43 17.33
N ARG A 34 25.14 5.27 17.61
CA ARG A 34 24.18 4.71 16.64
C ARG A 34 24.15 5.51 15.33
N ARG A 35 24.09 6.83 15.45
CA ARG A 35 24.09 7.73 14.30
C ARG A 35 25.38 7.59 13.48
N LYS A 36 26.55 7.58 14.13
CA LYS A 36 27.84 7.38 13.46
C LYS A 36 27.91 6.04 12.73
N LEU A 37 27.42 4.97 13.35
CA LEU A 37 27.39 3.64 12.74
C LEU A 37 26.45 3.58 11.53
N LEU A 38 25.27 4.18 11.59
CA LEU A 38 24.35 4.27 10.46
C LEU A 38 24.96 5.04 9.30
N HIS A 39 25.58 6.19 9.57
CA HIS A 39 26.24 7.02 8.54
C HIS A 39 27.53 6.42 7.97
N SER A 40 28.11 5.41 8.62
CA SER A 40 29.29 4.70 8.09
C SER A 40 28.95 3.64 7.06
N ARG A 41 27.65 3.33 6.87
CA ARG A 41 27.21 2.32 5.89
C ARG A 41 26.88 3.02 4.57
N PRO A 42 27.39 2.52 3.43
CA PRO A 42 27.00 3.03 2.13
C PRO A 42 25.50 2.74 1.92
N ALA A 43 24.75 3.77 1.54
CA ALA A 43 23.39 3.58 1.05
C ALA A 43 23.42 3.00 -0.36
N GLN A 44 22.44 2.18 -0.72
CA GLN A 44 22.29 1.65 -2.09
C GLN A 44 21.59 2.66 -3.03
N TYR A 45 21.32 3.86 -2.53
CA TYR A 45 20.69 4.95 -3.27
C TYR A 45 21.42 6.26 -2.96
N GLU A 46 21.39 7.17 -3.90
CA GLU A 46 21.93 8.52 -3.74
C GLU A 46 20.81 9.54 -3.60
N MET A 47 21.09 10.58 -2.84
CA MET A 47 20.15 11.69 -2.69
C MET A 47 20.25 12.59 -3.93
N THR A 48 19.15 12.71 -4.67
CA THR A 48 19.11 13.55 -5.89
C THR A 48 18.87 15.02 -5.58
N ALA A 49 18.20 15.34 -4.45
CA ALA A 49 17.96 16.70 -4.00
C ALA A 49 17.63 16.76 -2.52
N CYS A 50 17.90 17.91 -1.90
CA CYS A 50 17.47 18.24 -0.54
C CYS A 50 17.06 19.70 -0.50
N TYR A 51 15.83 19.98 -0.07
CA TYR A 51 15.29 21.33 0.04
C TYR A 51 14.86 21.61 1.47
N ALA A 52 15.10 22.83 1.94
CA ALA A 52 14.64 23.34 3.23
C ALA A 52 14.04 24.74 3.05
N GLY A 53 12.94 25.02 3.74
CA GLY A 53 12.25 26.32 3.66
C GLY A 53 10.80 26.23 4.10
N LYS A 54 9.99 27.18 3.63
CA LYS A 54 8.54 27.13 3.84
C LYS A 54 7.92 25.92 3.13
N THR A 55 6.97 25.28 3.77
CA THR A 55 6.37 24.01 3.30
C THR A 55 5.90 24.09 1.83
N GLU A 56 5.18 25.13 1.47
CA GLU A 56 4.64 25.29 0.12
C GLU A 56 5.74 25.34 -0.94
N LEU A 57 6.80 26.14 -0.70
CA LEU A 57 7.92 26.29 -1.63
C LEU A 57 8.78 25.02 -1.74
N VAL A 58 8.94 24.30 -0.63
CA VAL A 58 9.64 23.01 -0.61
C VAL A 58 8.83 21.98 -1.37
N HIS A 59 7.52 21.92 -1.15
CA HIS A 59 6.60 21.02 -1.83
C HIS A 59 6.64 21.22 -3.36
N GLU A 60 6.52 22.45 -3.84
CA GLU A 60 6.60 22.76 -5.28
C GLU A 60 7.90 22.24 -5.91
N LYS A 61 9.05 22.45 -5.24
CA LYS A 61 10.35 21.99 -5.76
C LYS A 61 10.49 20.48 -5.75
N ILE A 62 10.00 19.80 -4.70
CA ILE A 62 10.08 18.34 -4.59
C ILE A 62 9.17 17.69 -5.63
N VAL A 63 7.96 18.22 -5.82
CA VAL A 63 7.02 17.72 -6.84
C VAL A 63 7.60 17.89 -8.25
N ALA A 64 8.15 19.07 -8.55
CA ALA A 64 8.82 19.31 -9.84
C ALA A 64 9.97 18.34 -10.07
N LYS A 65 10.81 18.11 -9.04
CA LYS A 65 11.92 17.14 -9.13
C LYS A 65 11.42 15.69 -9.26
N GLY A 66 10.34 15.35 -8.58
CA GLY A 66 9.70 14.04 -8.71
C GLY A 66 9.17 13.78 -10.13
N PHE A 67 8.54 14.77 -10.75
CA PHE A 67 8.08 14.64 -12.14
C PHE A 67 9.27 14.57 -13.13
N GLU A 68 10.30 15.38 -12.94
CA GLU A 68 11.53 15.27 -13.76
C GLU A 68 12.12 13.85 -13.72
N GLN A 69 12.07 13.20 -12.59
CA GLN A 69 12.69 11.90 -12.35
C GLN A 69 11.80 10.71 -12.75
N TYR A 70 10.49 10.82 -12.54
CA TYR A 70 9.57 9.68 -12.60
C TYR A 70 8.43 9.83 -13.62
N ALA A 71 8.23 11.01 -14.22
CA ALA A 71 7.15 11.19 -15.18
C ALA A 71 7.40 10.40 -16.46
N ILE A 72 6.40 9.65 -16.88
CA ILE A 72 6.38 8.88 -18.12
C ILE A 72 5.26 9.45 -18.99
N PRO A 73 5.58 10.09 -20.12
CA PRO A 73 4.55 10.63 -21.01
C PRO A 73 3.71 9.51 -21.62
N ILE A 74 2.41 9.60 -21.46
CA ILE A 74 1.45 8.62 -21.95
C ILE A 74 0.35 9.32 -22.72
N ARG A 75 -0.01 8.77 -23.90
CA ARG A 75 -1.09 9.29 -24.74
C ARG A 75 -2.36 8.50 -24.51
N GLY A 76 -3.42 9.23 -24.17
CA GLY A 76 -4.75 8.66 -23.99
C GLY A 76 -4.91 7.86 -22.68
N GLN A 77 -6.15 7.73 -22.26
CA GLN A 77 -6.56 6.94 -21.10
C GLN A 77 -7.07 5.57 -21.57
N CYS A 78 -6.87 4.53 -20.75
CA CYS A 78 -7.44 3.20 -21.01
C CYS A 78 -8.81 3.00 -20.34
N ASP A 79 -9.57 2.03 -20.85
CA ASP A 79 -10.84 1.58 -20.28
C ASP A 79 -10.63 0.51 -19.20
N ILE A 80 -9.56 -0.29 -19.36
CA ILE A 80 -9.18 -1.38 -18.46
C ILE A 80 -7.68 -1.21 -18.14
N LEU A 81 -7.37 -1.09 -16.85
CA LEU A 81 -5.99 -1.04 -16.37
C LEU A 81 -5.64 -2.33 -15.62
N ILE A 82 -4.56 -2.98 -16.00
CA ILE A 82 -4.05 -4.18 -15.34
C ILE A 82 -2.75 -3.83 -14.62
N THR A 83 -2.67 -4.15 -13.33
CA THR A 83 -1.46 -3.94 -12.52
C THR A 83 -1.29 -5.04 -11.48
N GLY A 84 -0.03 -5.37 -11.16
CA GLY A 84 0.31 -6.18 -10.00
C GLY A 84 0.53 -5.31 -8.76
N ILE A 85 0.36 -5.92 -7.59
CA ILE A 85 0.71 -5.30 -6.30
C ILE A 85 1.91 -6.04 -5.74
N PRO A 86 3.02 -5.34 -5.36
CA PRO A 86 4.17 -5.98 -4.75
C PRO A 86 3.84 -6.39 -3.30
N ASP A 87 4.44 -7.47 -2.82
CA ASP A 87 4.28 -7.96 -1.44
C ASP A 87 4.93 -7.06 -0.38
N ILE A 88 5.50 -5.95 -0.79
CA ILE A 88 6.17 -5.02 0.11
C ILE A 88 5.56 -3.62 0.03
N SER A 89 5.31 -3.04 1.19
CA SER A 89 4.88 -1.66 1.35
C SER A 89 5.64 -1.00 2.51
N PRO A 90 5.56 0.31 2.69
CA PRO A 90 6.12 0.97 3.87
C PRO A 90 5.55 0.48 5.22
N TYR A 91 4.43 -0.24 5.19
CA TYR A 91 3.68 -0.63 6.38
C TYR A 91 3.77 -2.10 6.75
N ASN A 92 4.46 -2.93 5.97
CA ASN A 92 4.64 -4.36 6.24
C ASN A 92 6.09 -4.82 6.16
N VAL A 93 7.06 -3.97 6.52
CA VAL A 93 8.50 -4.29 6.44
C VAL A 93 8.89 -5.55 7.23
N TYR A 94 8.14 -5.85 8.28
CA TYR A 94 8.33 -7.04 9.13
C TYR A 94 7.05 -7.85 9.31
N SER A 95 6.11 -7.74 8.39
CA SER A 95 4.82 -8.38 8.49
C SER A 95 4.23 -8.71 7.12
N ILE A 96 3.04 -9.27 7.10
CA ILE A 96 2.31 -9.66 5.90
C ILE A 96 1.65 -8.43 5.26
N LEU A 97 1.58 -8.42 3.93
CA LEU A 97 0.77 -7.47 3.19
C LEU A 97 -0.72 -7.86 3.31
N ASN A 98 -1.35 -7.43 4.42
CA ASN A 98 -2.74 -7.72 4.72
C ASN A 98 -3.73 -7.06 3.74
N PRO A 99 -5.01 -7.48 3.71
CA PRO A 99 -6.01 -6.96 2.76
C PRO A 99 -6.13 -5.44 2.70
N LEU A 100 -6.02 -4.74 3.82
CA LEU A 100 -6.09 -3.27 3.85
C LEU A 100 -4.85 -2.63 3.23
N LEU A 101 -3.69 -3.26 3.38
CA LEU A 101 -2.47 -2.80 2.74
C LEU A 101 -2.49 -3.08 1.23
N VAL A 102 -3.05 -4.20 0.78
CA VAL A 102 -3.32 -4.43 -0.65
C VAL A 102 -4.22 -3.32 -1.21
N GLN A 103 -5.29 -2.99 -0.49
CA GLN A 103 -6.22 -1.93 -0.90
C GLN A 103 -5.52 -0.57 -0.99
N VAL A 104 -4.75 -0.15 0.02
CA VAL A 104 -4.06 1.14 -0.03
C VAL A 104 -2.97 1.18 -1.10
N MET A 105 -2.27 0.08 -1.34
CA MET A 105 -1.29 0.01 -2.42
C MET A 105 -1.96 0.16 -3.79
N ALA A 106 -3.09 -0.52 -4.01
CA ALA A 106 -3.83 -0.45 -5.26
C ALA A 106 -4.47 0.91 -5.49
N LEU A 107 -5.33 1.35 -4.58
CA LEU A 107 -6.20 2.51 -4.76
C LEU A 107 -5.60 3.81 -4.20
N GLY A 108 -4.75 3.71 -3.18
CA GLY A 108 -4.12 4.86 -2.53
C GLY A 108 -2.80 5.27 -3.18
N TYR A 109 -1.97 4.30 -3.59
CA TYR A 109 -0.67 4.58 -4.20
C TYR A 109 -0.71 4.42 -5.72
N HIS A 110 -0.83 3.21 -6.25
CA HIS A 110 -0.65 2.94 -7.67
C HIS A 110 -1.65 3.71 -8.54
N PHE A 111 -2.90 3.75 -8.15
CA PHE A 111 -3.91 4.53 -8.87
C PHE A 111 -3.56 6.02 -8.93
N ASN A 112 -2.96 6.58 -7.88
CA ASN A 112 -2.65 8.01 -7.77
C ASN A 112 -1.29 8.42 -8.36
N PHE A 113 -0.54 7.51 -8.97
CA PHE A 113 0.70 7.83 -9.65
C PHE A 113 0.43 8.43 -11.04
N TYR A 114 -0.23 9.56 -11.07
CA TYR A 114 -0.49 10.30 -12.31
C TYR A 114 -0.30 11.82 -12.14
N ARG A 115 -0.09 12.48 -13.26
CA ARG A 115 -0.11 13.93 -13.42
C ARG A 115 -1.24 14.31 -14.35
N ASN A 116 -1.93 15.39 -14.05
CA ASN A 116 -3.08 15.94 -14.77
C ASN A 116 -4.36 15.09 -14.62
N LYS A 117 -4.41 13.88 -15.16
CA LYS A 117 -5.57 12.98 -15.09
C LYS A 117 -5.14 11.52 -14.93
N PRO A 118 -5.95 10.65 -14.31
CA PRO A 118 -5.66 9.24 -14.16
C PRO A 118 -5.43 8.53 -15.48
N LEU A 119 -4.60 7.48 -15.48
CA LEU A 119 -4.41 6.61 -16.65
C LEU A 119 -5.69 5.85 -17.02
N LEU A 120 -6.46 5.43 -16.01
CA LEU A 120 -7.76 4.78 -16.19
C LEU A 120 -8.86 5.82 -16.39
N LYS A 121 -9.72 5.68 -17.40
CA LYS A 121 -10.93 6.49 -17.57
C LYS A 121 -11.85 6.39 -16.36
N LYS A 122 -12.60 7.43 -16.04
CA LYS A 122 -13.60 7.39 -14.97
C LYS A 122 -14.65 6.33 -15.26
N GLY A 123 -14.94 5.48 -14.28
CA GLY A 123 -15.85 4.33 -14.44
C GLY A 123 -15.23 3.12 -15.11
N GLY A 124 -13.94 3.18 -15.46
CA GLY A 124 -13.20 2.04 -16.03
C GLY A 124 -12.96 0.91 -15.04
N VAL A 125 -12.37 -0.18 -15.52
CA VAL A 125 -12.12 -1.38 -14.73
C VAL A 125 -10.64 -1.48 -14.36
N LEU A 126 -10.35 -1.66 -13.06
CA LEU A 126 -9.02 -1.97 -12.56
C LEU A 126 -8.92 -3.47 -12.28
N ILE A 127 -8.00 -4.15 -12.96
CA ILE A 127 -7.65 -5.54 -12.67
C ILE A 127 -6.38 -5.56 -11.84
N LEU A 128 -6.46 -6.15 -10.65
CA LEU A 128 -5.33 -6.33 -9.73
C LEU A 128 -4.88 -7.79 -9.77
N HIS A 129 -3.62 -8.02 -10.10
CA HIS A 129 -3.02 -9.35 -9.99
C HIS A 129 -2.33 -9.49 -8.63
N HIS A 130 -3.01 -10.14 -7.68
CA HIS A 130 -2.51 -10.39 -6.33
C HIS A 130 -3.31 -11.53 -5.66
N PRO A 131 -2.67 -12.42 -4.87
CA PRO A 131 -3.37 -13.51 -4.17
C PRO A 131 -4.37 -13.04 -3.12
N CYS A 132 -4.29 -11.82 -2.63
CA CYS A 132 -5.19 -11.25 -1.64
C CYS A 132 -5.33 -12.16 -0.41
N PHE A 133 -4.20 -12.51 0.21
CA PHE A 133 -4.16 -13.34 1.42
C PHE A 133 -5.09 -12.79 2.51
N ASP A 134 -5.87 -13.66 3.13
CA ASP A 134 -6.73 -13.33 4.27
C ASP A 134 -5.93 -13.51 5.58
N GLU A 135 -4.83 -12.79 5.66
CA GLU A 135 -3.88 -12.90 6.75
C GLU A 135 -3.53 -11.53 7.31
N PHE A 136 -3.34 -11.48 8.63
CA PHE A 136 -2.97 -10.27 9.36
C PHE A 136 -1.89 -10.59 10.39
N ASP A 137 -0.93 -9.69 10.55
CA ASP A 137 0.00 -9.73 11.66
C ASP A 137 -0.67 -9.22 12.94
N HIS A 138 -0.78 -10.09 13.95
CA HIS A 138 -1.43 -9.77 15.22
C HIS A 138 -0.61 -8.82 16.10
N GLN A 139 0.69 -8.74 15.90
CA GLN A 139 1.56 -7.87 16.67
C GLN A 139 1.57 -6.45 16.11
N PHE A 140 1.76 -6.33 14.80
CA PHE A 140 1.91 -5.01 14.16
C PHE A 140 0.58 -4.38 13.73
N HIS A 141 -0.41 -5.22 13.36
CA HIS A 141 -1.68 -4.76 12.78
C HIS A 141 -2.96 -5.18 13.56
N PRO A 142 -3.00 -5.16 14.90
CA PRO A 142 -4.16 -5.68 15.65
C PRO A 142 -5.45 -4.93 15.34
N SER A 143 -5.42 -3.60 15.19
CA SER A 143 -6.59 -2.79 14.85
C SER A 143 -7.11 -3.01 13.41
N TYR A 144 -6.25 -3.47 12.51
CA TYR A 144 -6.64 -3.78 11.14
C TYR A 144 -7.57 -4.99 11.06
N ILE A 145 -7.33 -5.99 11.92
CA ILE A 145 -8.15 -7.20 12.01
C ILE A 145 -9.59 -6.83 12.35
N GLU A 146 -9.77 -6.00 13.38
CA GLU A 146 -11.07 -5.55 13.79
C GLU A 146 -11.73 -4.62 12.76
N PHE A 147 -10.98 -3.72 12.18
CA PHE A 147 -11.45 -2.83 11.11
C PHE A 147 -11.98 -3.64 9.92
N PHE A 148 -11.21 -4.61 9.44
CA PHE A 148 -11.57 -5.44 8.30
C PHE A 148 -12.78 -6.34 8.59
N ASN A 149 -12.77 -7.06 9.73
CA ASN A 149 -13.78 -8.07 10.02
C ASN A 149 -15.08 -7.51 10.61
N ARG A 150 -15.03 -6.38 11.31
CA ARG A 150 -16.19 -5.78 11.96
C ARG A 150 -16.76 -4.60 11.18
N LEU A 151 -15.91 -3.66 10.75
CA LEU A 151 -16.41 -2.40 10.21
C LEU A 151 -16.71 -2.45 8.72
N LEU A 152 -15.83 -3.02 7.90
CA LEU A 152 -16.02 -3.06 6.45
C LEU A 152 -17.24 -3.87 6.00
N PRO A 153 -17.66 -4.96 6.67
CA PRO A 153 -18.93 -5.62 6.37
C PRO A 153 -20.15 -4.75 6.66
N GLU A 154 -20.07 -3.84 7.65
CA GLU A 154 -21.16 -2.90 7.96
C GLU A 154 -21.21 -1.75 6.97
N THR A 155 -20.07 -1.14 6.70
CA THR A 155 -19.99 0.01 5.79
C THR A 155 -18.59 0.16 5.20
N ARG A 156 -18.54 0.57 3.93
CA ARG A 156 -17.31 0.96 3.22
C ARG A 156 -17.21 2.48 3.03
N ASP A 157 -18.25 3.22 3.44
CA ASP A 157 -18.27 4.67 3.32
C ASP A 157 -17.30 5.31 4.32
N ALA A 158 -16.33 6.06 3.79
CA ALA A 158 -15.25 6.64 4.56
C ALA A 158 -15.75 7.65 5.61
N PHE A 159 -16.78 8.41 5.31
CA PHE A 159 -17.35 9.40 6.25
C PHE A 159 -18.09 8.70 7.39
N THR A 160 -18.88 7.68 7.08
CA THR A 160 -19.57 6.88 8.09
C THR A 160 -18.57 6.17 9.02
N LEU A 161 -17.51 5.58 8.47
CA LEU A 161 -16.43 4.96 9.23
C LEU A 161 -15.77 5.96 10.18
N ARG A 162 -15.44 7.14 9.69
CA ARG A 162 -14.86 8.23 10.48
C ARG A 162 -15.76 8.65 11.64
N GLU A 163 -17.01 8.96 11.34
CA GLU A 163 -17.95 9.52 12.33
C GLU A 163 -18.30 8.52 13.43
N LYS A 164 -18.51 7.24 13.05
CA LYS A 164 -18.94 6.21 14.00
C LYS A 164 -17.81 5.59 14.80
N TYR A 165 -16.63 5.34 14.19
CA TYR A 165 -15.67 4.40 14.74
C TYR A 165 -14.24 4.92 14.93
N GLU A 166 -13.79 5.92 14.18
CA GLU A 166 -12.40 6.36 14.23
C GLU A 166 -11.97 6.80 15.64
N ARG A 167 -12.86 7.52 16.34
CA ARG A 167 -12.59 8.00 17.71
C ARG A 167 -12.54 6.85 18.72
N GLU A 168 -13.36 5.83 18.55
CA GLU A 168 -13.36 4.61 19.39
C GLU A 168 -12.00 3.92 19.28
N PHE A 169 -11.53 3.66 18.05
CA PHE A 169 -10.25 3.02 17.78
C PHE A 169 -9.06 3.87 18.24
N ALA A 170 -9.09 5.17 17.98
CA ALA A 170 -8.03 6.10 18.37
C ALA A 170 -7.83 6.18 19.89
N ASN A 171 -8.90 6.02 20.67
CA ASN A 171 -8.88 6.09 22.14
C ASN A 171 -8.93 4.73 22.82
N ASN A 172 -8.87 3.63 22.09
CA ASN A 172 -8.88 2.29 22.65
C ASN A 172 -7.60 2.06 23.49
N PRO A 173 -7.71 1.81 24.81
CA PRO A 173 -6.53 1.68 25.67
C PRO A 173 -5.59 0.54 25.27
N SER A 174 -6.14 -0.57 24.76
CA SER A 174 -5.36 -1.72 24.31
C SER A 174 -4.53 -1.37 23.08
N TYR A 175 -5.11 -0.68 22.09
CA TYR A 175 -4.38 -0.25 20.90
C TYR A 175 -3.32 0.80 21.23
N ILE A 176 -3.61 1.73 22.17
CA ILE A 176 -2.63 2.72 22.65
C ILE A 176 -1.44 2.02 23.32
N GLU A 177 -1.70 1.01 24.15
CA GLU A 177 -0.64 0.25 24.83
C GLU A 177 0.21 -0.54 23.82
N MET A 178 -0.42 -1.25 22.89
CA MET A 178 0.27 -1.99 21.83
C MET A 178 1.10 -1.06 20.94
N TYR A 179 0.59 0.12 20.59
CA TYR A 179 1.33 1.14 19.84
C TYR A 179 2.55 1.65 20.60
N ARG A 180 2.38 1.97 21.89
CA ARG A 180 3.45 2.57 22.70
C ARG A 180 4.55 1.58 23.08
N ARG A 181 4.23 0.29 23.27
CA ARG A 181 5.13 -0.71 23.85
C ARG A 181 5.34 -1.95 23.01
N GLY A 182 4.40 -2.26 22.10
CA GLY A 182 4.41 -3.48 21.29
C GLY A 182 4.81 -3.26 19.83
N ASN A 183 5.18 -2.05 19.43
CA ASN A 183 5.48 -1.66 18.04
C ASN A 183 4.30 -1.82 17.06
N ALA A 184 3.07 -2.00 17.55
CA ALA A 184 1.89 -2.05 16.71
C ALA A 184 1.62 -0.67 16.08
N TYR A 185 0.96 -0.66 14.93
CA TYR A 185 0.41 0.57 14.37
C TYR A 185 -0.70 1.13 15.27
N HIS A 186 -0.85 2.44 15.28
CA HIS A 186 -1.88 3.13 16.08
C HIS A 186 -3.29 2.64 15.72
N GLY A 187 -4.21 2.61 16.69
CA GLY A 187 -5.58 2.13 16.50
C GLY A 187 -6.33 2.76 15.32
N ALA A 188 -6.12 4.05 15.05
CA ALA A 188 -6.73 4.75 13.92
C ALA A 188 -6.03 4.51 12.57
N HIS A 189 -4.89 3.82 12.52
CA HIS A 189 -4.11 3.70 11.29
C HIS A 189 -4.85 2.99 10.15
N PRO A 190 -5.66 1.91 10.36
CA PRO A 190 -6.42 1.29 9.29
C PRO A 190 -7.43 2.24 8.62
N PHE A 191 -7.97 3.22 9.36
CA PHE A 191 -8.85 4.24 8.79
C PHE A 191 -8.11 5.10 7.77
N PHE A 192 -6.89 5.54 8.08
CA PHE A 192 -6.07 6.32 7.14
C PHE A 192 -5.72 5.50 5.89
N MET A 193 -5.41 4.22 6.06
CA MET A 193 -5.19 3.34 4.92
C MET A 193 -6.44 3.22 4.04
N TRP A 194 -7.61 3.15 4.65
CA TRP A 194 -8.87 3.14 3.93
C TRP A 194 -9.16 4.46 3.22
N TYR A 195 -9.02 5.59 3.91
CA TYR A 195 -9.28 6.93 3.34
C TYR A 195 -8.36 7.25 2.16
N TRP A 196 -7.13 6.80 2.22
CA TRP A 196 -6.17 7.02 1.13
C TRP A 196 -6.60 6.41 -0.20
N GLY A 197 -7.38 5.33 -0.18
CA GLY A 197 -7.97 4.73 -1.37
C GLY A 197 -9.24 5.42 -1.89
N GLU A 198 -9.73 6.48 -1.23
CA GLU A 198 -11.04 7.06 -1.56
C GLU A 198 -11.09 7.69 -2.96
N ASN A 199 -10.03 8.36 -3.38
CA ASN A 199 -9.95 8.90 -4.75
C ASN A 199 -10.10 7.79 -5.80
N GLY A 200 -9.42 6.66 -5.59
CA GLY A 200 -9.57 5.48 -6.44
C GLY A 200 -10.99 4.92 -6.43
N ARG A 201 -11.61 4.75 -5.25
CA ARG A 201 -12.98 4.22 -5.14
C ARG A 201 -14.03 5.09 -5.83
N GLN A 202 -13.87 6.40 -5.79
CA GLN A 202 -14.79 7.33 -6.46
C GLN A 202 -14.58 7.41 -7.97
N HIS A 203 -13.41 7.03 -8.47
CA HIS A 203 -13.06 7.13 -9.89
C HIS A 203 -13.29 5.81 -10.63
N ILE A 204 -12.88 4.69 -10.03
CA ILE A 204 -12.89 3.36 -10.64
C ILE A 204 -14.30 2.78 -10.58
N GLY A 205 -14.80 2.29 -11.71
CA GLY A 205 -16.13 1.69 -11.77
C GLY A 205 -16.17 0.29 -11.14
N ARG A 206 -15.13 -0.52 -11.38
CA ARG A 206 -15.00 -1.88 -10.85
C ARG A 206 -13.55 -2.24 -10.60
N VAL A 207 -13.33 -3.02 -9.54
CA VAL A 207 -12.02 -3.64 -9.23
C VAL A 207 -12.19 -5.16 -9.29
N ILE A 208 -11.32 -5.82 -10.05
CA ILE A 208 -11.30 -7.28 -10.17
C ILE A 208 -9.96 -7.79 -9.64
N ALA A 209 -10.00 -8.59 -8.58
CA ALA A 209 -8.84 -9.28 -8.03
C ALA A 209 -8.61 -10.60 -8.79
N ALA A 210 -7.61 -10.62 -9.67
CA ALA A 210 -7.24 -11.77 -10.46
C ALA A 210 -6.23 -12.64 -9.68
N GLY A 211 -6.56 -13.93 -9.48
CA GLY A 211 -5.73 -14.87 -8.74
C GLY A 211 -5.86 -14.77 -7.21
N ALA A 212 -6.90 -14.12 -6.71
CA ALA A 212 -7.18 -14.12 -5.28
C ALA A 212 -7.48 -15.54 -4.78
N GLU A 213 -6.82 -15.95 -3.68
CA GLU A 213 -6.93 -17.31 -3.14
C GLU A 213 -8.35 -17.68 -2.73
N ASN A 214 -9.11 -16.71 -2.25
CA ASN A 214 -10.50 -16.90 -1.83
C ASN A 214 -11.37 -15.71 -2.26
N ALA A 215 -12.69 -15.87 -2.11
CA ALA A 215 -13.65 -14.81 -2.43
C ALA A 215 -13.91 -13.84 -1.27
N HIS A 216 -13.48 -14.18 -0.05
CA HIS A 216 -13.80 -13.43 1.17
C HIS A 216 -13.17 -12.04 1.16
N VAL A 217 -11.86 -11.95 0.92
CA VAL A 217 -11.14 -10.66 0.91
C VAL A 217 -11.69 -9.72 -0.17
N PRO A 218 -11.78 -10.12 -1.45
CA PRO A 218 -12.40 -9.27 -2.48
C PRO A 218 -13.81 -8.80 -2.10
N ALA A 219 -14.65 -9.70 -1.60
CA ALA A 219 -16.03 -9.36 -1.22
C ALA A 219 -16.10 -8.30 -0.12
N ILE A 220 -15.28 -8.41 0.94
CA ILE A 220 -15.21 -7.39 2.00
C ILE A 220 -14.71 -6.05 1.47
N LEU A 221 -13.71 -6.06 0.59
CA LEU A 221 -13.19 -4.83 -0.02
C LEU A 221 -14.15 -4.21 -1.05
N GLY A 222 -15.22 -4.91 -1.45
CA GLY A 222 -16.15 -4.49 -2.49
C GLY A 222 -15.61 -4.72 -3.90
N TRP A 223 -14.75 -5.69 -4.07
CA TRP A 223 -14.13 -6.10 -5.31
C TRP A 223 -14.74 -7.40 -5.85
N GLU A 224 -14.55 -7.65 -7.13
CA GLU A 224 -14.88 -8.91 -7.76
C GLU A 224 -13.66 -9.83 -7.76
N ARG A 225 -13.87 -11.16 -7.77
CA ARG A 225 -12.82 -12.16 -7.87
C ARG A 225 -12.82 -12.80 -9.24
N ALA A 226 -11.64 -13.02 -9.78
CA ALA A 226 -11.42 -13.90 -10.93
C ALA A 226 -10.31 -14.92 -10.58
N ASP A 227 -10.43 -16.14 -11.07
CA ASP A 227 -9.46 -17.19 -10.79
C ASP A 227 -8.08 -16.91 -11.41
N ASN A 228 -8.08 -16.19 -12.53
CA ASN A 228 -6.87 -15.85 -13.26
C ASN A 228 -7.07 -14.59 -14.11
N LEU A 229 -5.97 -14.11 -14.71
CA LEU A 229 -5.98 -12.90 -15.52
C LEU A 229 -6.87 -13.02 -16.79
N THR A 230 -6.95 -14.19 -17.40
CA THR A 230 -7.78 -14.42 -18.58
C THR A 230 -9.25 -14.22 -18.26
N GLU A 231 -9.71 -14.79 -17.17
CA GLU A 231 -11.08 -14.60 -16.68
C GLU A 231 -11.35 -13.14 -16.29
N ALA A 232 -10.42 -12.50 -15.57
CA ALA A 232 -10.55 -11.11 -15.21
C ALA A 232 -10.70 -10.18 -16.42
N ILE A 233 -9.93 -10.43 -17.49
CA ILE A 233 -10.05 -9.67 -18.75
C ILE A 233 -11.42 -9.95 -19.41
N ALA A 234 -11.89 -11.19 -19.42
CA ALA A 234 -13.21 -11.52 -19.97
C ALA A 234 -14.33 -10.81 -19.19
N MET A 235 -14.26 -10.81 -17.86
CA MET A 235 -15.19 -10.06 -17.00
C MET A 235 -15.13 -8.56 -17.31
N ALA A 236 -13.95 -7.98 -17.34
CA ALA A 236 -13.79 -6.56 -17.63
C ALA A 236 -14.36 -6.18 -19.00
N ARG A 237 -14.12 -7.00 -20.03
CA ARG A 237 -14.69 -6.78 -21.38
C ARG A 237 -16.22 -6.91 -21.42
N SER A 238 -16.81 -7.74 -20.57
CA SER A 238 -18.27 -7.83 -20.48
C SER A 238 -18.91 -6.52 -19.99
N TYR A 239 -18.16 -5.70 -19.22
CA TYR A 239 -18.61 -4.40 -18.74
C TYR A 239 -18.25 -3.24 -19.69
N MET A 240 -17.05 -3.28 -20.26
CA MET A 240 -16.51 -2.16 -21.05
C MET A 240 -16.69 -2.34 -22.56
N GLY A 241 -17.08 -3.53 -23.00
CA GLY A 241 -17.18 -3.90 -24.41
C GLY A 241 -15.89 -4.50 -24.98
N ASN A 242 -16.01 -5.21 -26.10
CA ASN A 242 -14.90 -5.94 -26.73
C ASN A 242 -13.82 -5.02 -27.33
N SER A 243 -14.18 -3.79 -27.67
CA SER A 243 -13.25 -2.76 -28.20
C SER A 243 -12.55 -1.94 -27.13
N ALA A 244 -12.75 -2.28 -25.83
CA ALA A 244 -12.13 -1.57 -24.73
C ALA A 244 -10.60 -1.56 -24.83
N GLU A 245 -10.01 -0.40 -24.63
CA GLU A 245 -8.57 -0.21 -24.59
C GLU A 245 -7.99 -0.74 -23.27
N ILE A 246 -7.02 -1.63 -23.35
CA ILE A 246 -6.37 -2.25 -22.20
C ILE A 246 -4.94 -1.76 -22.10
N THR A 247 -4.58 -1.22 -20.93
CA THR A 247 -3.19 -0.95 -20.58
C THR A 247 -2.75 -1.92 -19.47
N MET A 248 -1.62 -2.58 -19.66
CA MET A 248 -1.02 -3.45 -18.66
C MET A 248 0.32 -2.90 -18.21
N LEU A 249 0.46 -2.71 -16.90
CA LEU A 249 1.73 -2.39 -16.28
C LEU A 249 2.47 -3.70 -15.95
N HIS A 250 3.52 -3.99 -16.70
CA HIS A 250 4.31 -5.23 -16.54
C HIS A 250 5.06 -5.33 -15.22
N GLN A 251 5.27 -4.20 -14.57
CA GLN A 251 5.87 -4.11 -13.24
C GLN A 251 4.97 -3.24 -12.37
N PRO A 252 4.99 -3.44 -11.04
CA PRO A 252 4.34 -2.51 -10.13
C PRO A 252 4.77 -1.09 -10.43
N MET A 253 3.83 -0.16 -10.46
CA MET A 253 4.08 1.20 -10.92
C MET A 253 5.07 1.92 -10.00
N ILE A 254 6.22 2.29 -10.56
CA ILE A 254 7.23 3.12 -9.92
C ILE A 254 7.41 4.48 -10.63
N GLY A 255 6.74 4.65 -11.77
CA GLY A 255 6.69 5.88 -12.54
C GLY A 255 5.38 6.64 -12.29
N ILE A 256 5.35 7.90 -12.73
CA ILE A 256 4.16 8.75 -12.68
C ILE A 256 3.65 8.91 -14.12
N ALA A 257 2.43 8.47 -14.38
CA ALA A 257 1.79 8.67 -15.68
C ALA A 257 1.58 10.16 -15.94
N ASP A 258 2.31 10.74 -16.87
CA ASP A 258 2.12 12.14 -17.32
C ASP A 258 1.23 12.13 -18.56
N MET A 259 -0.05 12.44 -18.36
CA MET A 259 -1.09 12.31 -19.39
C MET A 259 -1.10 13.55 -20.27
N GLU A 260 -0.84 13.34 -21.56
CA GLU A 260 -0.96 14.36 -22.60
C GLU A 260 -2.42 14.60 -23.05
#